data_14ae56835728c30b57d7b03d70e50ef3
#
_entry.id   14ae56835728c30b57d7b03d70e50ef3
#
_cell.length_a   1.000
_cell.length_b   1.000
_cell.length_c   1.000
_cell.angle_alpha   90.00
_cell.angle_beta   90.00
_cell.angle_gamma   90.00
#
_symmetry.space_group_name_H-M   'P 1'
#
loop_
_entity.id
_entity.type
_entity.pdbx_description
1 polymer ?
#
loop_
_entity_poly.entity_id
_entity_poly.type
_entity_poly.pdbx_seq_one_letter_code
_entity_poly.pdbx_strand_id
1 'polypeptide(L)'
;MNYIAKVGGSPFNPVRNVLFNQVLPAEKFTVNKPKPLCLRFDGSKSATSTSCAFSVDGILSANMLNSINSIFSAELIAILLCLRSIINHPAMRFLIVSDSMGSLSAIANPYFSCPIISQIYSAWSDLKAVGKYVKLIWCPSHCGIRGNEAVDQAAKDPLSIIPREHGNVAHLNLCTPQDFKPWIAKLIKTQWQRLWDDIPNNKLKRIKPKIEEWPSSQRSTRMEEVVLTRLRIGHTRLTHIYLFTREPQPVCQCGETLSIQHILVCLTHAHIRSSLPSPPSLSDDVEGVDSLLLYFKTLNLYNLM
;
A
#
# COMPACT_ATOMS: atom_id res chain seq x y z
N MET A 1 36.46 2.46 -13.50
CA MET A 1 35.35 1.58 -13.87
C MET A 1 34.15 2.46 -14.16
N ASN A 2 33.78 2.56 -15.44
CA ASN A 2 32.69 3.40 -15.89
C ASN A 2 31.41 2.62 -15.82
N TYR A 3 30.53 2.96 -14.88
CA TYR A 3 29.15 2.46 -14.88
C TYR A 3 28.22 3.52 -15.47
N ILE A 4 28.00 3.43 -16.77
CA ILE A 4 26.87 4.09 -17.45
C ILE A 4 25.75 3.07 -17.49
N ALA A 5 24.74 3.21 -16.64
CA ALA A 5 23.52 2.43 -16.76
C ALA A 5 22.75 2.91 -18.00
N LYS A 6 22.74 2.12 -19.07
CA LYS A 6 21.82 2.28 -20.19
C LYS A 6 20.41 1.98 -19.70
N VAL A 7 19.59 3.01 -19.51
CA VAL A 7 18.16 2.85 -19.37
C VAL A 7 17.57 2.71 -20.76
N GLY A 8 17.24 1.47 -21.14
CA GLY A 8 16.39 1.17 -22.29
C GLY A 8 14.99 1.71 -22.02
N GLY A 9 14.53 2.67 -22.80
CA GLY A 9 13.21 3.27 -22.65
C GLY A 9 12.65 3.74 -23.97
N SER A 10 11.38 3.54 -24.11
CA SER A 10 10.48 3.99 -25.18
C SER A 10 10.61 5.49 -25.50
N PRO A 11 10.51 5.90 -26.76
CA PRO A 11 10.87 7.23 -27.25
C PRO A 11 9.72 8.23 -27.23
N PHE A 12 9.08 8.52 -26.10
CA PHE A 12 8.10 9.64 -26.06
C PHE A 12 7.85 10.14 -24.66
N ASN A 13 8.73 11.03 -24.19
CA ASN A 13 8.36 12.06 -23.22
C ASN A 13 9.37 13.21 -23.21
N PRO A 14 9.06 14.40 -23.75
CA PRO A 14 9.98 15.53 -23.86
C PRO A 14 10.40 16.11 -22.49
N VAL A 15 9.63 15.88 -21.42
CA VAL A 15 9.95 16.36 -20.07
C VAL A 15 11.01 15.49 -19.38
N ARG A 16 11.10 14.20 -19.70
CA ARG A 16 12.24 13.33 -19.30
C ARG A 16 13.60 13.89 -19.74
N ASN A 17 13.62 14.61 -20.84
CA ASN A 17 14.85 15.15 -21.41
C ASN A 17 15.39 16.40 -20.71
N VAL A 18 14.61 17.18 -19.97
CA VAL A 18 15.10 18.45 -19.39
C VAL A 18 15.90 18.23 -18.11
N LEU A 19 15.53 17.27 -17.26
CA LEU A 19 16.29 16.93 -16.05
C LEU A 19 17.30 15.79 -16.27
N PHE A 20 17.00 14.82 -17.14
CA PHE A 20 17.93 13.75 -17.50
C PHE A 20 18.90 14.13 -18.62
N ASN A 21 18.63 15.11 -19.49
CA ASN A 21 19.60 15.64 -20.47
C ASN A 21 20.55 16.67 -19.86
N GLN A 22 20.37 17.07 -18.62
CA GLN A 22 21.47 17.64 -17.85
C GLN A 22 22.39 16.56 -17.23
N VAL A 23 22.18 15.28 -17.51
CA VAL A 23 23.20 14.26 -17.45
C VAL A 23 24.11 14.56 -18.63
N LEU A 24 25.11 15.43 -18.45
CA LEU A 24 26.15 15.66 -19.44
C LEU A 24 26.75 14.32 -19.82
N PRO A 25 26.97 14.06 -21.14
CA PRO A 25 27.85 12.98 -21.55
C PRO A 25 29.15 13.10 -20.78
N ALA A 26 29.76 11.98 -20.44
CA ALA A 26 31.02 11.90 -19.66
C ALA A 26 32.17 12.76 -20.23
N GLU A 27 32.04 13.26 -21.44
CA GLU A 27 33.05 14.00 -22.24
C GLU A 27 33.21 15.48 -21.88
N LYS A 28 32.40 16.06 -20.99
CA LYS A 28 32.57 17.48 -20.60
C LYS A 28 32.94 17.71 -19.14
N PHE A 29 33.63 16.79 -18.51
CA PHE A 29 34.42 17.10 -17.33
C PHE A 29 35.76 17.67 -17.78
N THR A 30 35.80 18.96 -18.01
CA THR A 30 37.11 19.66 -18.21
C THR A 30 37.97 19.39 -16.98
N VAL A 31 39.19 18.95 -17.22
CA VAL A 31 40.20 18.41 -16.29
C VAL A 31 40.51 19.28 -15.07
N ASN A 32 40.03 20.56 -15.04
CA ASN A 32 40.39 21.57 -14.02
C ASN A 32 39.22 21.99 -13.09
N LYS A 33 38.07 21.28 -13.04
CA LYS A 33 37.03 21.65 -12.08
C LYS A 33 37.05 20.70 -10.89
N PRO A 34 36.88 21.17 -9.64
CA PRO A 34 36.88 20.33 -8.46
C PRO A 34 35.77 19.28 -8.57
N LYS A 35 36.07 18.05 -8.12
CA LYS A 35 35.12 16.94 -8.14
C LYS A 35 33.86 17.32 -7.32
N PRO A 36 32.65 16.98 -7.79
CA PRO A 36 31.44 17.25 -7.01
C PRO A 36 31.45 16.41 -5.73
N LEU A 37 30.99 17.01 -4.64
CA LEU A 37 30.71 16.30 -3.39
C LEU A 37 29.50 15.38 -3.57
N CYS A 38 29.70 14.12 -3.26
CA CYS A 38 28.64 13.12 -3.41
C CYS A 38 27.78 13.05 -2.13
N LEU A 39 26.52 13.35 -2.26
CA LEU A 39 25.51 13.29 -1.21
C LEU A 39 24.62 12.07 -1.44
N ARG A 40 24.18 11.45 -0.35
CA ARG A 40 23.29 10.30 -0.38
C ARG A 40 22.17 10.50 0.62
N PHE A 41 21.04 9.90 0.37
CA PHE A 41 19.86 9.95 1.26
C PHE A 41 19.00 8.71 1.06
N ASP A 42 18.19 8.43 2.05
CA ASP A 42 17.24 7.33 2.05
C ASP A 42 16.07 7.61 2.98
N GLY A 43 14.93 6.99 2.71
CA GLY A 43 13.75 6.94 3.57
C GLY A 43 13.48 5.53 4.04
N SER A 44 13.00 5.37 5.27
CA SER A 44 12.61 4.08 5.82
C SER A 44 11.25 4.15 6.46
N LYS A 45 10.46 3.07 6.32
CA LYS A 45 9.16 2.93 6.96
C LYS A 45 8.98 1.51 7.50
N SER A 46 8.68 1.43 8.79
CA SER A 46 8.26 0.21 9.48
C SER A 46 6.76 0.23 9.80
N ALA A 47 6.28 -0.78 10.50
CA ALA A 47 4.90 -0.81 10.99
C ALA A 47 4.59 0.32 11.99
N THR A 48 5.58 0.78 12.74
CA THR A 48 5.43 1.72 13.87
C THR A 48 6.10 3.07 13.66
N SER A 49 7.08 3.18 12.76
CA SER A 49 7.88 4.38 12.58
C SER A 49 8.19 4.66 11.13
N THR A 50 8.37 5.93 10.84
CA THR A 50 8.92 6.41 9.57
C THR A 50 10.09 7.33 9.88
N SER A 51 11.14 7.25 9.09
CA SER A 51 12.39 7.99 9.29
C SER A 51 13.06 8.29 7.96
N CYS A 52 14.00 9.20 7.97
CA CYS A 52 14.85 9.48 6.83
C CYS A 52 16.28 9.77 7.28
N ALA A 53 17.23 9.52 6.41
CA ALA A 53 18.63 9.82 6.65
C ALA A 53 19.29 10.40 5.39
N PHE A 54 20.37 11.14 5.58
CA PHE A 54 21.22 11.62 4.51
C PHE A 54 22.66 11.72 4.96
N SER A 55 23.58 11.78 4.00
CA SER A 55 25.01 11.93 4.26
C SER A 55 25.58 13.09 3.46
N VAL A 56 26.31 13.96 4.15
CA VAL A 56 27.08 15.07 3.57
C VAL A 56 28.52 14.91 4.03
N ASP A 57 29.43 14.82 3.08
CA ASP A 57 30.88 14.66 3.34
C ASP A 57 31.21 13.47 4.29
N GLY A 58 30.45 12.37 4.17
CA GLY A 58 30.59 11.20 5.00
C GLY A 58 29.92 11.29 6.38
N ILE A 59 29.43 12.46 6.76
CA ILE A 59 28.70 12.65 8.02
C ILE A 59 27.24 12.24 7.80
N LEU A 60 26.77 11.30 8.61
CA LEU A 60 25.38 10.82 8.58
C LEU A 60 24.51 11.71 9.48
N SER A 61 23.31 12.01 8.98
CA SER A 61 22.24 12.67 9.72
C SER A 61 20.96 11.88 9.53
N ALA A 62 20.21 11.66 10.60
CA ALA A 62 18.93 10.96 10.57
C ALA A 62 17.85 11.74 11.29
N ASN A 63 16.60 11.54 10.88
CA ASN A 63 15.44 12.22 11.47
C ASN A 63 14.25 11.26 11.58
N MET A 64 13.57 11.32 12.71
CA MET A 64 12.26 10.68 12.87
C MET A 64 11.20 11.53 12.19
N LEU A 65 10.30 10.86 11.48
CA LEU A 65 9.15 11.47 10.80
C LEU A 65 7.85 11.03 11.46
N ASN A 66 6.75 11.67 11.11
CA ASN A 66 5.45 11.23 11.55
C ASN A 66 5.17 9.82 10.98
N SER A 67 4.62 8.91 11.80
CA SER A 67 4.33 7.53 11.39
C SER A 67 3.34 7.40 10.23
N ILE A 68 2.55 8.46 9.95
CA ILE A 68 1.66 8.49 8.78
C ILE A 68 2.41 8.72 7.47
N ASN A 69 3.63 9.31 7.49
CA ASN A 69 4.40 9.52 6.26
C ASN A 69 4.57 8.21 5.50
N SER A 70 4.41 8.28 4.20
CA SER A 70 4.76 7.21 3.27
C SER A 70 6.28 7.12 3.10
N ILE A 71 6.78 6.00 2.61
CA ILE A 71 8.19 5.88 2.20
C ILE A 71 8.54 6.94 1.16
N PHE A 72 7.65 7.21 0.21
CA PHE A 72 7.82 8.25 -0.80
C PHE A 72 8.02 9.64 -0.18
N SER A 73 7.22 10.01 0.83
CA SER A 73 7.38 11.28 1.54
C SER A 73 8.67 11.32 2.34
N ALA A 74 9.08 10.19 2.95
CA ALA A 74 10.35 10.10 3.68
C ALA A 74 11.55 10.36 2.76
N GLU A 75 11.54 9.78 1.56
CA GLU A 75 12.55 10.00 0.53
C GLU A 75 12.63 11.50 0.10
N LEU A 76 11.47 12.11 -0.18
CA LEU A 76 11.42 13.52 -0.54
C LEU A 76 11.91 14.43 0.60
N ILE A 77 11.57 14.11 1.84
CA ILE A 77 12.03 14.85 3.02
C ILE A 77 13.55 14.70 3.17
N ALA A 78 14.09 13.51 2.96
CA ALA A 78 15.54 13.28 2.98
C ALA A 78 16.27 14.16 1.95
N ILE A 79 15.74 14.26 0.72
CA ILE A 79 16.27 15.17 -0.32
C ILE A 79 16.19 16.61 0.15
N LEU A 80 15.06 17.06 0.68
CA LEU A 80 14.87 18.43 1.16
C LEU A 80 15.85 18.81 2.26
N LEU A 81 16.01 17.93 3.27
CA LEU A 81 16.94 18.16 4.38
C LEU A 81 18.40 18.19 3.91
N CYS A 82 18.76 17.29 3.00
CA CYS A 82 20.07 17.26 2.37
C CYS A 82 20.37 18.57 1.61
N LEU A 83 19.42 19.09 0.82
CA LEU A 83 19.59 20.37 0.12
C LEU A 83 19.74 21.54 1.11
N ARG A 84 18.96 21.56 2.18
CA ARG A 84 19.06 22.61 3.22
C ARG A 84 20.40 22.59 3.96
N SER A 85 20.93 21.40 4.24
CA SER A 85 22.18 21.23 4.99
C SER A 85 23.41 21.76 4.23
N ILE A 86 23.38 21.80 2.91
CA ILE A 86 24.51 22.21 2.09
C ILE A 86 24.55 23.71 1.75
N ILE A 87 23.58 24.51 2.21
CA ILE A 87 23.53 25.95 1.87
C ILE A 87 24.80 26.70 2.33
N ASN A 88 25.31 26.36 3.49
CA ASN A 88 26.53 26.96 4.07
C ASN A 88 27.80 26.11 3.87
N HIS A 89 27.71 25.00 3.14
CA HIS A 89 28.84 24.12 2.90
C HIS A 89 29.84 24.79 1.95
N PRO A 90 31.18 24.68 2.14
CA PRO A 90 32.18 25.35 1.31
C PRO A 90 32.24 24.85 -0.14
N ALA A 91 31.84 23.62 -0.41
CA ALA A 91 31.78 23.08 -1.77
C ALA A 91 30.73 23.80 -2.62
N MET A 92 31.00 23.97 -3.90
CA MET A 92 30.11 24.65 -4.86
C MET A 92 29.40 23.68 -5.81
N ARG A 93 29.78 22.40 -5.82
CA ARG A 93 29.23 21.40 -6.74
C ARG A 93 28.88 20.15 -5.99
N PHE A 94 27.62 19.71 -6.15
CA PHE A 94 27.05 18.58 -5.43
C PHE A 94 26.43 17.59 -6.40
N LEU A 95 26.57 16.32 -6.07
CA LEU A 95 25.95 15.20 -6.75
C LEU A 95 25.08 14.44 -5.74
N ILE A 96 23.78 14.54 -5.86
CA ILE A 96 22.83 13.84 -5.02
C ILE A 96 22.48 12.50 -5.69
N VAL A 97 22.75 11.41 -5.01
CA VAL A 97 22.54 10.05 -5.49
C VAL A 97 21.39 9.42 -4.72
N SER A 98 20.40 8.90 -5.44
CA SER A 98 19.22 8.24 -4.89
C SER A 98 18.88 6.97 -5.64
N ASP A 99 18.36 5.99 -4.95
CA ASP A 99 17.72 4.80 -5.54
C ASP A 99 16.19 4.94 -5.69
N SER A 100 15.59 5.99 -5.14
CA SER A 100 14.17 6.29 -5.27
C SER A 100 13.83 6.90 -6.62
N MET A 101 13.60 6.05 -7.63
CA MET A 101 13.16 6.51 -8.96
C MET A 101 11.83 7.28 -8.89
N GLY A 102 10.92 6.89 -7.99
CA GLY A 102 9.64 7.56 -7.79
C GLY A 102 9.80 9.01 -7.35
N SER A 103 10.67 9.27 -6.37
CA SER A 103 10.95 10.61 -5.85
C SER A 103 11.64 11.48 -6.91
N LEU A 104 12.62 10.94 -7.62
CA LEU A 104 13.29 11.68 -8.70
C LEU A 104 12.35 12.00 -9.87
N SER A 105 11.49 11.06 -10.25
CA SER A 105 10.49 11.27 -11.31
C SER A 105 9.44 12.30 -10.91
N ALA A 106 9.03 12.34 -9.65
CA ALA A 106 8.09 13.32 -9.12
C ALA A 106 8.71 14.74 -9.11
N ILE A 107 9.97 14.87 -8.68
CA ILE A 107 10.71 16.13 -8.76
C ILE A 107 10.88 16.57 -10.22
N ALA A 108 11.08 15.64 -11.14
CA ALA A 108 11.23 15.94 -12.57
C ALA A 108 9.92 16.34 -13.27
N ASN A 109 8.77 16.09 -12.64
CA ASN A 109 7.45 16.37 -13.22
C ASN A 109 6.91 17.72 -12.71
N PRO A 110 6.90 18.78 -13.54
CA PRO A 110 6.43 20.10 -13.13
C PRO A 110 4.93 20.15 -12.81
N TYR A 111 4.17 19.15 -13.26
CA TYR A 111 2.73 19.03 -13.00
C TYR A 111 2.39 18.25 -11.72
N PHE A 112 3.41 17.69 -11.06
CA PHE A 112 3.19 16.93 -9.83
C PHE A 112 3.08 17.88 -8.63
N SER A 113 1.85 18.11 -8.17
CA SER A 113 1.58 18.99 -7.01
C SER A 113 1.88 18.27 -5.70
N CYS A 114 2.95 18.68 -5.03
CA CYS A 114 3.32 18.18 -3.70
C CYS A 114 4.02 19.27 -2.89
N PRO A 115 3.53 19.57 -1.66
CA PRO A 115 4.12 20.62 -0.82
C PRO A 115 5.61 20.44 -0.52
N ILE A 116 6.05 19.17 -0.38
CA ILE A 116 7.48 18.86 -0.14
C ILE A 116 8.31 19.19 -1.38
N ILE A 117 7.82 18.86 -2.58
CA ILE A 117 8.51 19.18 -3.84
C ILE A 117 8.60 20.67 -4.05
N SER A 118 7.58 21.44 -3.70
CA SER A 118 7.65 22.91 -3.75
C SER A 118 8.76 23.45 -2.84
N GLN A 119 8.95 22.88 -1.65
CA GLN A 119 10.05 23.24 -0.75
C GLN A 119 11.41 22.77 -1.30
N ILE A 120 11.48 21.64 -1.99
CA ILE A 120 12.71 21.19 -2.69
C ILE A 120 13.10 22.19 -3.77
N TYR A 121 12.14 22.68 -4.58
CA TYR A 121 12.43 23.70 -5.59
C TYR A 121 12.87 25.02 -4.97
N SER A 122 12.26 25.45 -3.85
CA SER A 122 12.72 26.65 -3.11
C SER A 122 14.17 26.48 -2.66
N ALA A 123 14.46 25.38 -1.93
CA ALA A 123 15.84 25.10 -1.47
C ALA A 123 16.85 25.01 -2.62
N TRP A 124 16.44 24.47 -3.76
CA TRP A 124 17.29 24.43 -4.96
C TRP A 124 17.54 25.83 -5.55
N SER A 125 16.49 26.67 -5.58
CA SER A 125 16.61 28.07 -6.01
C SER A 125 17.57 28.86 -5.10
N ASP A 126 17.47 28.68 -3.77
CA ASP A 126 18.37 29.31 -2.81
C ASP A 126 19.83 28.90 -3.02
N LEU A 127 20.08 27.61 -3.26
CA LEU A 127 21.42 27.10 -3.58
C LEU A 127 21.96 27.71 -4.88
N LYS A 128 21.10 27.83 -5.89
CA LYS A 128 21.48 28.47 -7.17
C LYS A 128 21.81 29.94 -7.00
N ALA A 129 21.05 30.66 -6.14
CA ALA A 129 21.30 32.08 -5.86
C ALA A 129 22.67 32.34 -5.21
N VAL A 130 23.17 31.40 -4.41
CA VAL A 130 24.53 31.45 -3.83
C VAL A 130 25.58 30.78 -4.70
N GLY A 131 25.29 30.53 -5.99
CA GLY A 131 26.24 30.01 -6.97
C GLY A 131 26.50 28.49 -6.86
N LYS A 132 25.77 27.77 -6.05
CA LYS A 132 25.94 26.32 -5.90
C LYS A 132 25.26 25.55 -7.03
N TYR A 133 25.90 24.49 -7.48
CA TYR A 133 25.41 23.62 -8.53
C TYR A 133 25.09 22.23 -7.98
N VAL A 134 23.82 21.81 -8.08
CA VAL A 134 23.33 20.50 -7.60
C VAL A 134 22.85 19.69 -8.77
N LYS A 135 23.19 18.40 -8.79
CA LYS A 135 22.71 17.42 -9.78
C LYS A 135 22.13 16.20 -9.07
N LEU A 136 20.97 15.71 -9.53
CA LEU A 136 20.36 14.49 -9.07
C LEU A 136 20.72 13.32 -10.00
N ILE A 137 21.10 12.17 -9.45
CA ILE A 137 21.39 10.96 -10.20
C ILE A 137 20.69 9.78 -9.53
N TRP A 138 20.11 8.93 -10.33
CA TRP A 138 19.59 7.66 -9.88
C TRP A 138 20.67 6.58 -9.85
N CYS A 139 20.66 5.74 -8.81
CA CYS A 139 21.44 4.51 -8.74
C CYS A 139 20.51 3.34 -8.34
N PRO A 140 20.82 2.11 -8.73
CA PRO A 140 20.08 0.94 -8.22
C PRO A 140 20.27 0.77 -6.71
N SER A 141 19.21 0.33 -6.01
CA SER A 141 19.29 -0.06 -4.60
C SER A 141 20.12 -1.35 -4.41
N HIS A 142 20.73 -1.50 -3.25
CA HIS A 142 21.44 -2.73 -2.82
C HIS A 142 22.51 -3.24 -3.78
N CYS A 143 23.24 -2.34 -4.44
CA CYS A 143 24.30 -2.68 -5.40
C CYS A 143 25.73 -2.66 -4.80
N GLY A 144 25.89 -2.78 -3.50
CA GLY A 144 27.20 -2.77 -2.83
C GLY A 144 27.84 -1.37 -2.80
N ILE A 145 27.08 -0.29 -3.00
CA ILE A 145 27.58 1.08 -2.89
C ILE A 145 27.61 1.45 -1.40
N ARG A 146 28.75 1.28 -0.74
CA ARG A 146 28.95 1.45 0.71
C ARG A 146 28.25 2.69 1.30
N GLY A 147 28.32 3.82 0.64
CA GLY A 147 27.71 5.05 1.16
C GLY A 147 26.17 5.05 1.05
N ASN A 148 25.58 4.34 0.09
CA ASN A 148 24.13 4.18 -0.01
C ASN A 148 23.62 3.22 1.07
N GLU A 149 24.32 2.13 1.29
CA GLU A 149 24.01 1.16 2.34
C GLU A 149 24.12 1.77 3.74
N ALA A 150 25.10 2.65 3.96
CA ALA A 150 25.25 3.35 5.25
C ALA A 150 24.05 4.28 5.55
N VAL A 151 23.54 4.98 4.53
CA VAL A 151 22.38 5.86 4.67
C VAL A 151 21.08 5.04 4.82
N ASP A 152 20.92 3.96 4.07
CA ASP A 152 19.81 3.01 4.22
C ASP A 152 19.76 2.44 5.66
N GLN A 153 20.91 2.02 6.21
CA GLN A 153 20.99 1.56 7.59
C GLN A 153 20.66 2.67 8.59
N ALA A 154 21.17 3.90 8.37
CA ALA A 154 20.86 5.05 9.22
C ALA A 154 19.36 5.43 9.17
N ALA A 155 18.71 5.27 8.03
CA ALA A 155 17.28 5.47 7.91
C ALA A 155 16.48 4.36 8.61
N LYS A 156 16.94 3.11 8.60
CA LYS A 156 16.31 1.98 9.31
C LYS A 156 16.47 2.04 10.82
N ASP A 157 17.62 2.52 11.31
CA ASP A 157 17.91 2.72 12.73
C ASP A 157 18.35 4.16 13.02
N PRO A 158 17.44 5.13 12.95
CA PRO A 158 17.77 6.54 13.14
C PRO A 158 18.25 6.84 14.57
N LEU A 159 17.84 6.05 15.57
CA LEU A 159 18.22 6.25 16.95
C LEU A 159 19.70 5.93 17.24
N SER A 160 20.36 5.19 16.36
CA SER A 160 21.82 4.98 16.44
C SER A 160 22.62 6.22 16.07
N ILE A 161 21.99 7.16 15.33
CA ILE A 161 22.63 8.39 14.82
C ILE A 161 22.18 9.62 15.63
N ILE A 162 20.90 9.67 16.06
CA ILE A 162 20.35 10.82 16.77
C ILE A 162 20.92 10.87 18.20
N PRO A 163 21.56 11.98 18.63
CA PRO A 163 22.05 12.11 19.99
C PRO A 163 20.92 11.97 21.01
N ARG A 164 21.12 11.15 22.04
CA ARG A 164 20.14 10.90 23.11
C ARG A 164 20.04 12.01 24.16
N GLU A 165 20.66 13.16 23.94
CA GLU A 165 20.81 14.20 24.96
C GLU A 165 19.51 14.87 25.41
N HIS A 166 18.43 14.73 24.65
CA HIS A 166 17.15 15.33 25.04
C HIS A 166 16.03 14.32 24.79
N GLY A 167 15.55 13.64 25.77
CA GLY A 167 14.54 12.57 25.76
C GLY A 167 13.29 12.75 24.88
N ASN A 168 13.22 13.75 24.01
CA ASN A 168 12.23 13.98 22.97
C ASN A 168 12.92 14.04 21.62
N VAL A 169 12.85 12.95 20.87
CA VAL A 169 13.18 12.97 19.44
C VAL A 169 12.15 13.83 18.72
N ALA A 170 12.58 14.99 18.22
CA ALA A 170 11.71 15.88 17.46
C ALA A 170 11.24 15.19 16.17
N HIS A 171 9.95 14.93 16.06
CA HIS A 171 9.34 14.45 14.83
C HIS A 171 9.12 15.61 13.88
N LEU A 172 9.63 15.50 12.65
CA LEU A 172 9.34 16.46 11.60
C LEU A 172 7.91 16.27 11.09
N ASN A 173 7.09 17.29 11.24
CA ASN A 173 5.69 17.28 10.81
C ASN A 173 5.53 17.77 9.36
N LEU A 174 6.20 17.09 8.42
CA LEU A 174 6.07 17.32 6.99
C LEU A 174 5.27 16.17 6.38
N CYS A 175 3.96 16.36 6.20
CA CYS A 175 3.07 15.36 5.63
C CYS A 175 2.43 15.87 4.34
N THR A 176 2.13 14.95 3.44
CA THR A 176 1.39 15.24 2.21
C THR A 176 -0.04 14.73 2.30
N PRO A 177 -0.99 15.23 1.48
CA PRO A 177 -2.33 14.67 1.41
C PRO A 177 -2.35 13.17 1.10
N GLN A 178 -1.37 12.67 0.34
CA GLN A 178 -1.22 11.26 0.00
C GLN A 178 -0.87 10.40 1.21
N ASP A 179 -0.15 10.95 2.20
CA ASP A 179 0.19 10.24 3.43
C ASP A 179 -1.05 9.97 4.30
N PHE A 180 -2.02 10.89 4.27
CA PHE A 180 -3.26 10.77 5.06
C PHE A 180 -4.23 9.74 4.49
N LYS A 181 -4.23 9.47 3.18
CA LYS A 181 -5.20 8.57 2.54
C LYS A 181 -5.23 7.16 3.17
N PRO A 182 -4.10 6.44 3.32
CA PRO A 182 -4.10 5.12 3.95
C PRO A 182 -4.51 5.17 5.42
N TRP A 183 -4.11 6.22 6.14
CA TRP A 183 -4.46 6.41 7.54
C TRP A 183 -5.95 6.65 7.71
N ILE A 184 -6.56 7.54 6.90
CA ILE A 184 -8.01 7.80 6.90
C ILE A 184 -8.76 6.52 6.53
N ALA A 185 -8.32 5.80 5.49
CA ALA A 185 -8.95 4.55 5.08
C ALA A 185 -8.95 3.51 6.22
N LYS A 186 -7.83 3.39 6.94
CA LYS A 186 -7.73 2.52 8.12
C LYS A 186 -8.66 2.98 9.25
N LEU A 187 -8.73 4.29 9.52
CA LEU A 187 -9.62 4.85 10.54
C LEU A 187 -11.10 4.56 10.20
N ILE A 188 -11.51 4.85 8.95
CA ILE A 188 -12.86 4.58 8.47
C ILE A 188 -13.18 3.09 8.58
N LYS A 189 -12.28 2.21 8.13
CA LYS A 189 -12.47 0.75 8.22
C LYS A 189 -12.64 0.30 9.67
N THR A 190 -11.84 0.85 10.59
CA THR A 190 -11.94 0.53 12.02
C THR A 190 -13.28 0.99 12.60
N GLN A 191 -13.73 2.20 12.29
CA GLN A 191 -15.03 2.70 12.76
C GLN A 191 -16.19 1.91 12.16
N TRP A 192 -16.11 1.59 10.87
CA TRP A 192 -17.12 0.77 10.21
C TRP A 192 -17.19 -0.63 10.82
N GLN A 193 -16.05 -1.26 11.12
CA GLN A 193 -16.04 -2.56 11.80
C GLN A 193 -16.72 -2.48 13.17
N ARG A 194 -16.47 -1.43 13.96
CA ARG A 194 -17.16 -1.22 15.25
C ARG A 194 -18.67 -1.12 15.07
N LEU A 195 -19.13 -0.26 14.16
CA LEU A 195 -20.56 -0.14 13.85
C LEU A 195 -21.16 -1.47 13.41
N TRP A 196 -20.45 -2.26 12.59
CA TRP A 196 -20.87 -3.60 12.19
C TRP A 196 -20.98 -4.55 13.38
N ASP A 197 -20.04 -4.47 14.30
CA ASP A 197 -20.02 -5.31 15.51
C ASP A 197 -21.12 -4.94 16.49
N ASP A 198 -21.50 -3.70 16.57
CA ASP A 198 -22.50 -3.17 17.50
C ASP A 198 -23.97 -3.42 17.04
N ILE A 199 -24.21 -3.83 15.79
CA ILE A 199 -25.56 -4.13 15.31
C ILE A 199 -26.10 -5.38 16.02
N PRO A 200 -27.15 -5.25 16.85
CA PRO A 200 -27.74 -6.40 17.55
C PRO A 200 -28.43 -7.33 16.55
N ASN A 201 -28.40 -8.65 16.81
CA ASN A 201 -29.06 -9.67 16.01
C ASN A 201 -28.72 -9.68 14.52
N ASN A 202 -27.53 -9.21 14.16
CA ASN A 202 -27.08 -9.18 12.77
C ASN A 202 -26.81 -10.61 12.27
N LYS A 203 -27.74 -11.17 11.49
CA LYS A 203 -27.62 -12.52 10.91
C LYS A 203 -26.42 -12.63 9.98
N LEU A 204 -26.10 -11.56 9.23
CA LEU A 204 -24.97 -11.55 8.30
C LEU A 204 -23.62 -11.55 9.02
N LYS A 205 -23.53 -11.07 10.26
CA LYS A 205 -22.30 -11.10 11.05
C LYS A 205 -21.80 -12.53 11.29
N ARG A 206 -22.69 -13.52 11.40
CA ARG A 206 -22.30 -14.94 11.51
C ARG A 206 -21.62 -15.47 10.25
N ILE A 207 -22.01 -14.94 9.10
CA ILE A 207 -21.49 -15.34 7.80
C ILE A 207 -20.25 -14.53 7.47
N LYS A 208 -20.29 -13.21 7.75
CA LYS A 208 -19.21 -12.25 7.53
C LYS A 208 -18.93 -11.46 8.81
N PRO A 209 -18.02 -11.93 9.67
CA PRO A 209 -17.66 -11.22 10.89
C PRO A 209 -16.88 -9.93 10.63
N LYS A 210 -16.10 -9.88 9.53
CA LYS A 210 -15.28 -8.71 9.16
C LYS A 210 -15.82 -8.01 7.93
N ILE A 211 -15.77 -6.68 7.91
CA ILE A 211 -16.15 -5.81 6.77
C ILE A 211 -15.06 -5.79 5.68
N GLU A 212 -14.55 -6.92 5.29
CA GLU A 212 -13.57 -7.08 4.21
C GLU A 212 -14.27 -7.39 2.89
N GLU A 213 -13.53 -7.45 1.80
CA GLU A 213 -14.05 -7.96 0.54
C GLU A 213 -14.60 -9.39 0.72
N TRP A 214 -15.50 -9.78 -0.16
CA TRP A 214 -16.09 -11.13 -0.19
C TRP A 214 -15.61 -11.90 -1.43
N PRO A 215 -14.41 -12.47 -1.43
CA PRO A 215 -13.89 -13.22 -2.57
C PRO A 215 -14.83 -14.34 -3.02
N SER A 216 -15.43 -15.06 -2.06
CA SER A 216 -16.38 -16.14 -2.32
C SER A 216 -17.69 -15.68 -2.97
N SER A 217 -18.00 -14.37 -2.93
CA SER A 217 -19.22 -13.81 -3.57
C SER A 217 -19.04 -13.54 -5.06
N GLN A 218 -17.83 -13.46 -5.55
CA GLN A 218 -17.54 -13.34 -6.98
C GLN A 218 -17.63 -14.72 -7.62
N ARG A 219 -18.68 -14.95 -8.41
CA ARG A 219 -18.96 -16.25 -9.01
C ARG A 219 -18.84 -16.17 -10.53
N SER A 220 -18.70 -17.34 -11.17
CA SER A 220 -18.56 -17.45 -12.62
C SER A 220 -19.82 -16.99 -13.37
N THR A 221 -20.99 -17.09 -12.72
CA THR A 221 -22.26 -16.68 -13.32
C THR A 221 -23.08 -15.81 -12.35
N ARG A 222 -23.86 -14.89 -12.91
CA ARG A 222 -24.80 -14.07 -12.15
C ARG A 222 -25.83 -14.91 -11.37
N MET A 223 -26.22 -16.05 -11.94
CA MET A 223 -27.16 -16.95 -11.29
C MET A 223 -26.56 -17.53 -9.99
N GLU A 224 -25.30 -17.94 -10.00
CA GLU A 224 -24.61 -18.42 -8.79
C GLU A 224 -24.50 -17.34 -7.72
N GLU A 225 -24.23 -16.09 -8.09
CA GLU A 225 -24.20 -14.96 -7.15
C GLU A 225 -25.56 -14.74 -6.48
N VAL A 226 -26.65 -14.81 -7.26
CA VAL A 226 -28.02 -14.66 -6.76
C VAL A 226 -28.37 -15.79 -5.81
N VAL A 227 -28.11 -17.04 -6.21
CA VAL A 227 -28.38 -18.23 -5.38
C VAL A 227 -27.59 -18.13 -4.07
N LEU A 228 -26.28 -17.86 -4.13
CA LEU A 228 -25.43 -17.71 -2.95
C LEU A 228 -25.95 -16.61 -2.01
N THR A 229 -26.33 -15.47 -2.56
CA THR A 229 -26.88 -14.36 -1.76
C THR A 229 -28.17 -14.77 -1.03
N ARG A 230 -29.09 -15.45 -1.71
CA ARG A 230 -30.34 -15.95 -1.11
C ARG A 230 -30.07 -17.00 -0.04
N LEU A 231 -29.14 -17.92 -0.28
CA LEU A 231 -28.72 -18.91 0.71
C LEU A 231 -28.17 -18.25 1.97
N ARG A 232 -27.31 -17.24 1.83
CA ARG A 232 -26.72 -16.47 2.94
C ARG A 232 -27.75 -15.70 3.74
N ILE A 233 -28.70 -15.08 3.08
CA ILE A 233 -29.83 -14.38 3.74
C ILE A 233 -30.78 -15.38 4.40
N GLY A 234 -30.84 -16.60 3.88
CA GLY A 234 -31.76 -17.64 4.32
C GLY A 234 -33.19 -17.50 3.72
N HIS A 235 -33.37 -16.51 2.83
CA HIS A 235 -34.66 -16.24 2.18
C HIS A 235 -34.60 -16.75 0.72
N THR A 236 -35.13 -17.93 0.54
CA THR A 236 -35.21 -18.55 -0.80
C THR A 236 -36.67 -18.82 -1.14
N ARG A 237 -36.93 -19.11 -2.42
CA ARG A 237 -38.28 -19.53 -2.84
C ARG A 237 -38.72 -20.81 -2.13
N LEU A 238 -37.80 -21.74 -1.90
CA LEU A 238 -38.06 -22.98 -1.19
C LEU A 238 -38.53 -22.76 0.27
N THR A 239 -37.91 -21.83 0.96
CA THR A 239 -38.12 -21.66 2.41
C THR A 239 -39.17 -20.60 2.76
N HIS A 240 -39.48 -19.64 1.85
CA HIS A 240 -40.29 -18.47 2.17
C HIS A 240 -41.45 -18.19 1.20
N ILE A 241 -41.70 -19.06 0.19
CA ILE A 241 -42.79 -18.87 -0.76
C ILE A 241 -44.16 -18.85 -0.07
N TYR A 242 -44.31 -19.60 1.05
CA TYR A 242 -45.52 -19.67 1.84
C TYR A 242 -46.04 -18.30 2.31
N LEU A 243 -45.15 -17.30 2.45
CA LEU A 243 -45.54 -15.93 2.78
C LEU A 243 -46.42 -15.28 1.70
N PHE A 244 -46.27 -15.71 0.45
CA PHE A 244 -46.99 -15.19 -0.72
C PHE A 244 -48.19 -16.07 -1.05
N THR A 245 -48.07 -17.40 -0.92
CA THR A 245 -49.13 -18.35 -1.26
C THR A 245 -50.14 -18.54 -0.12
N ARG A 246 -49.82 -18.07 1.12
CA ARG A 246 -50.62 -18.26 2.33
C ARG A 246 -50.77 -19.75 2.72
N GLU A 247 -49.90 -20.60 2.25
CA GLU A 247 -49.82 -22.01 2.64
C GLU A 247 -49.10 -22.16 3.99
N PRO A 248 -49.19 -23.30 4.63
CA PRO A 248 -48.40 -23.60 5.82
C PRO A 248 -46.89 -23.53 5.53
N GLN A 249 -46.12 -23.18 6.55
CA GLN A 249 -44.67 -23.17 6.45
C GLN A 249 -44.12 -24.54 6.01
N PRO A 250 -43.20 -24.62 5.05
CA PRO A 250 -42.70 -25.91 4.58
C PRO A 250 -41.89 -26.65 5.65
N VAL A 251 -42.11 -27.97 5.70
CA VAL A 251 -41.48 -28.89 6.65
C VAL A 251 -40.56 -29.85 5.89
N CYS A 252 -39.41 -30.19 6.49
CA CYS A 252 -38.51 -31.21 5.98
C CYS A 252 -39.10 -32.62 6.18
N GLN A 253 -38.65 -33.61 5.41
CA GLN A 253 -39.04 -35.03 5.60
C GLN A 253 -38.72 -35.57 7.00
N CYS A 254 -37.80 -34.95 7.74
CA CYS A 254 -37.51 -35.29 9.14
C CYS A 254 -38.52 -34.71 10.16
N GLY A 255 -39.49 -33.90 9.72
CA GLY A 255 -40.48 -33.25 10.57
C GLY A 255 -40.14 -31.83 11.05
N GLU A 256 -38.91 -31.37 10.85
CA GLU A 256 -38.47 -30.04 11.27
C GLU A 256 -38.82 -28.95 10.24
N THR A 257 -38.96 -27.71 10.69
CA THR A 257 -39.22 -26.56 9.84
C THR A 257 -38.07 -26.40 8.79
N LEU A 258 -38.44 -26.26 7.54
CA LEU A 258 -37.49 -26.15 6.44
C LEU A 258 -36.82 -24.77 6.44
N SER A 259 -35.53 -24.77 6.66
CA SER A 259 -34.67 -23.58 6.56
C SER A 259 -33.35 -23.95 5.89
N ILE A 260 -32.63 -22.95 5.38
CA ILE A 260 -31.30 -23.19 4.76
C ILE A 260 -30.35 -23.83 5.77
N GLN A 261 -30.34 -23.33 7.01
CA GLN A 261 -29.52 -23.91 8.08
C GLN A 261 -29.91 -25.35 8.39
N HIS A 262 -31.23 -25.66 8.46
CA HIS A 262 -31.68 -27.02 8.67
C HIS A 262 -31.22 -27.95 7.54
N ILE A 263 -31.37 -27.55 6.28
CA ILE A 263 -30.93 -28.36 5.12
C ILE A 263 -29.44 -28.70 5.21
N LEU A 264 -28.61 -27.75 5.68
CA LEU A 264 -27.17 -27.95 5.82
C LEU A 264 -26.78 -28.95 6.93
N VAL A 265 -27.60 -29.15 7.93
CA VAL A 265 -27.32 -30.06 9.08
C VAL A 265 -28.20 -31.30 9.15
N CYS A 266 -29.26 -31.35 8.37
CA CYS A 266 -30.25 -32.42 8.42
C CYS A 266 -29.64 -33.79 8.17
N LEU A 267 -29.93 -34.76 9.03
CA LEU A 267 -29.40 -36.13 8.93
C LEU A 267 -29.84 -36.83 7.65
N THR A 268 -31.03 -36.53 7.13
CA THR A 268 -31.54 -37.08 5.86
C THR A 268 -30.58 -36.89 4.69
N HIS A 269 -29.80 -35.79 4.73
CA HIS A 269 -28.85 -35.42 3.67
C HIS A 269 -27.38 -35.67 4.04
N ALA A 270 -27.10 -36.38 5.14
CA ALA A 270 -25.74 -36.59 5.64
C ALA A 270 -24.84 -37.29 4.61
N HIS A 271 -25.36 -38.28 3.89
CA HIS A 271 -24.63 -39.05 2.89
C HIS A 271 -24.16 -38.16 1.72
N ILE A 272 -24.96 -37.16 1.30
CA ILE A 272 -24.57 -36.23 0.24
C ILE A 272 -23.47 -35.30 0.75
N ARG A 273 -23.59 -34.78 1.97
CA ARG A 273 -22.56 -33.91 2.55
C ARG A 273 -21.21 -34.60 2.70
N SER A 274 -21.20 -35.88 3.08
CA SER A 274 -19.97 -36.66 3.24
C SER A 274 -19.26 -36.96 1.92
N SER A 275 -19.95 -36.85 0.78
CA SER A 275 -19.37 -37.06 -0.55
C SER A 275 -18.78 -35.77 -1.19
N LEU A 276 -18.93 -34.61 -0.54
CA LEU A 276 -18.43 -33.33 -1.05
C LEU A 276 -16.94 -33.17 -0.79
N PRO A 277 -16.21 -32.41 -1.67
CA PRO A 277 -14.79 -32.15 -1.51
C PRO A 277 -14.42 -31.40 -0.23
N SER A 278 -15.30 -30.54 0.23
CA SER A 278 -15.20 -29.81 1.50
C SER A 278 -16.59 -29.62 2.12
N PRO A 279 -16.69 -29.32 3.40
CA PRO A 279 -17.99 -29.05 4.03
C PRO A 279 -18.68 -27.83 3.41
N PRO A 280 -20.00 -27.90 3.09
CA PRO A 280 -20.73 -26.76 2.58
C PRO A 280 -20.70 -25.59 3.56
N SER A 281 -20.31 -24.41 3.10
CA SER A 281 -20.18 -23.22 3.95
C SER A 281 -20.92 -22.01 3.40
N LEU A 282 -21.61 -21.29 4.29
CA LEU A 282 -22.21 -19.98 4.01
C LEU A 282 -21.19 -18.84 4.22
N SER A 283 -20.09 -19.13 4.89
CA SER A 283 -19.04 -18.16 5.23
C SER A 283 -18.29 -17.68 3.99
N ASP A 284 -17.37 -16.74 4.19
CA ASP A 284 -16.49 -16.24 3.12
C ASP A 284 -15.30 -17.21 2.91
N ASP A 285 -15.64 -18.40 2.46
CA ASP A 285 -14.74 -19.49 2.14
C ASP A 285 -15.07 -19.99 0.74
N VAL A 286 -14.13 -19.89 -0.18
CA VAL A 286 -14.33 -20.19 -1.60
C VAL A 286 -14.63 -21.66 -1.83
N GLU A 287 -13.85 -22.56 -1.23
CA GLU A 287 -14.02 -24.02 -1.38
C GLU A 287 -15.31 -24.51 -0.74
N GLY A 288 -15.63 -24.00 0.46
CA GLY A 288 -16.88 -24.29 1.14
C GLY A 288 -18.10 -23.77 0.40
N VAL A 289 -18.00 -22.62 -0.28
CA VAL A 289 -19.08 -22.09 -1.13
C VAL A 289 -19.23 -22.91 -2.41
N ASP A 290 -18.16 -23.37 -3.03
CA ASP A 290 -18.23 -24.28 -4.18
C ASP A 290 -18.94 -25.58 -3.81
N SER A 291 -18.59 -26.16 -2.68
CA SER A 291 -19.26 -27.34 -2.13
C SER A 291 -20.73 -27.04 -1.75
N LEU A 292 -21.03 -25.85 -1.25
CA LEU A 292 -22.41 -25.42 -0.97
C LEU A 292 -23.27 -25.41 -2.24
N LEU A 293 -22.79 -24.79 -3.30
CA LEU A 293 -23.51 -24.73 -4.57
C LEU A 293 -23.68 -26.13 -5.19
N LEU A 294 -22.63 -26.96 -5.15
CA LEU A 294 -22.69 -28.36 -5.59
C LEU A 294 -23.71 -29.16 -4.76
N TYR A 295 -23.73 -28.98 -3.44
CA TYR A 295 -24.67 -29.63 -2.55
C TYR A 295 -26.13 -29.34 -2.94
N PHE A 296 -26.48 -28.06 -3.15
CA PHE A 296 -27.83 -27.71 -3.56
C PHE A 296 -28.17 -28.17 -4.99
N LYS A 297 -27.20 -28.28 -5.90
CA LYS A 297 -27.37 -28.89 -7.23
C LYS A 297 -27.67 -30.39 -7.11
N THR A 298 -26.95 -31.11 -6.27
CA THR A 298 -27.11 -32.56 -6.04
C THR A 298 -28.46 -32.87 -5.39
N LEU A 299 -28.96 -32.00 -4.52
CA LEU A 299 -30.30 -32.11 -3.92
C LEU A 299 -31.44 -31.72 -4.89
N ASN A 300 -31.16 -31.30 -6.11
CA ASN A 300 -32.13 -30.74 -7.06
C ASN A 300 -32.90 -29.49 -6.50
N LEU A 301 -32.33 -28.81 -5.52
CA LEU A 301 -32.93 -27.64 -4.89
C LEU A 301 -32.39 -26.31 -5.46
N TYR A 302 -31.35 -26.35 -6.28
CA TYR A 302 -30.65 -25.16 -6.77
C TYR A 302 -31.56 -24.15 -7.49
N ASN A 303 -32.50 -24.63 -8.31
CA ASN A 303 -33.44 -23.77 -9.06
C ASN A 303 -34.57 -23.21 -8.19
N LEU A 304 -34.70 -23.66 -6.97
CA LEU A 304 -35.66 -23.18 -5.98
C LEU A 304 -35.07 -22.13 -5.02
N MET A 305 -33.79 -21.79 -5.23
CA MET A 305 -33.03 -20.81 -4.41
C MET A 305 -33.12 -19.36 -4.91
#